data_f4a3e8ad0a117f4ecca9afbc1acd34ab
#
_entry.id   f4a3e8ad0a117f4ecca9afbc1acd34ab
#
_cell.length_a   1.000
_cell.length_b   1.000
_cell.length_c   1.000
_cell.angle_alpha   90.00
_cell.angle_beta   90.00
_cell.angle_gamma   90.00
#
_symmetry.space_group_name_H-M   'P 1'
#
loop_
_entity.id
_entity.type
_entity.pdbx_description
1 polymer ?
#
loop_
_entity_poly.entity_id
_entity_poly.type
_entity_poly.pdbx_seq_one_letter_code
_entity_poly.pdbx_strand_id
1 'polypeptide(L)'
;ARGKLVQVDLARYGIGELKPLRLGGYNSGLGFTTHPVMELFFNGEPMTLARWPNEGFVQVVDVPVKDGHTIHGLEGSKTGRLIYEGERPARWKDEPAVLLYGYWFFGWADSYERVASIDTEKREFVLEEPYAGYGYRAGAPYYALNLLSEIDMPGEWYLDRAAGILYFYPPADLSEAAVELSVIDFPFVQADNVSHTSFRGLVWELGGANGVEIRGGSQCLIAGCTVRRGGGDGIVVAGGNSHTLLGCDVYSMGRGGLLVSGGDRK
;
A
#
# COMPACT_ATOMS: atom_id res chain seq x y z
N ALA A 1 1.49 13.78 20.63
CA ALA A 1 2.65 13.99 19.73
C ALA A 1 3.21 15.42 19.72
N ARG A 2 2.49 16.44 20.25
CA ARG A 2 2.99 17.85 20.24
C ARG A 2 4.38 17.96 20.88
N GLY A 3 5.38 18.44 20.09
CA GLY A 3 6.78 18.58 20.52
C GLY A 3 7.70 17.42 20.12
N LYS A 4 7.16 16.34 19.54
CA LYS A 4 7.94 15.20 19.01
C LYS A 4 7.75 15.00 17.51
N LEU A 5 6.74 15.64 16.93
CA LEU A 5 6.49 15.58 15.50
C LEU A 5 7.50 16.46 14.75
N VAL A 6 8.15 15.90 13.78
CA VAL A 6 9.02 16.61 12.82
C VAL A 6 8.34 16.75 11.48
N GLN A 7 8.75 17.77 10.71
CA GLN A 7 8.27 17.96 9.35
C GLN A 7 9.45 18.26 8.41
N VAL A 8 9.32 17.79 7.17
CA VAL A 8 10.33 17.97 6.14
C VAL A 8 9.65 18.42 4.85
N ASP A 9 10.15 19.52 4.28
CA ASP A 9 9.80 19.99 2.95
C ASP A 9 10.62 19.19 1.92
N LEU A 10 9.94 18.31 1.16
CA LEU A 10 10.58 17.40 0.22
C LEU A 10 11.16 18.13 -1.01
N ALA A 11 10.66 19.32 -1.34
CA ALA A 11 11.20 20.12 -2.42
C ALA A 11 12.68 20.50 -2.18
N ARG A 12 13.09 20.64 -0.92
CA ARG A 12 14.50 20.90 -0.55
C ARG A 12 15.46 19.77 -0.93
N TYR A 13 14.91 18.56 -1.18
CA TYR A 13 15.66 17.37 -1.58
C TYR A 13 15.45 17.02 -3.05
N GLY A 14 14.86 17.95 -3.84
CA GLY A 14 14.62 17.76 -5.27
C GLY A 14 13.42 16.85 -5.58
N ILE A 15 12.58 16.52 -4.58
CA ILE A 15 11.38 15.73 -4.75
C ILE A 15 10.23 16.71 -4.99
N GLY A 16 9.86 16.92 -6.26
CA GLY A 16 8.88 17.95 -6.64
C GLY A 16 7.47 17.40 -6.88
N GLU A 17 7.33 16.48 -7.80
CA GLU A 17 6.02 15.94 -8.17
C GLU A 17 5.67 14.68 -7.34
N LEU A 18 4.62 14.79 -6.52
CA LEU A 18 4.13 13.69 -5.69
C LEU A 18 2.84 13.13 -6.28
N LYS A 19 2.91 11.90 -6.77
CA LYS A 19 1.73 11.21 -7.30
C LYS A 19 0.71 10.92 -6.19
N PRO A 20 -0.60 10.92 -6.49
CA PRO A 20 -1.62 10.51 -5.53
C PRO A 20 -1.35 9.12 -4.98
N LEU A 21 -1.60 8.94 -3.68
CA LEU A 21 -1.53 7.62 -3.06
C LEU A 21 -2.67 6.75 -3.61
N ARG A 22 -2.30 5.63 -4.23
CA ARG A 22 -3.24 4.63 -4.74
C ARG A 22 -2.82 3.28 -4.22
N LEU A 23 -3.67 2.68 -3.43
CA LEU A 23 -3.48 1.35 -2.88
C LEU A 23 -4.58 0.45 -3.41
N GLY A 24 -4.21 -0.71 -3.88
CA GLY A 24 -5.13 -1.72 -4.39
C GLY A 24 -5.44 -2.78 -3.34
N GLY A 25 -5.64 -4.02 -3.76
CA GLY A 25 -5.90 -5.17 -2.91
C GLY A 25 -6.58 -6.28 -3.71
N TYR A 26 -6.75 -7.43 -3.11
CA TYR A 26 -7.34 -8.58 -3.80
C TYR A 26 -8.76 -8.30 -4.30
N ASN A 27 -9.54 -7.58 -3.52
CA ASN A 27 -10.95 -7.26 -3.82
C ASN A 27 -11.14 -5.85 -4.38
N SER A 28 -10.05 -5.12 -4.65
CA SER A 28 -10.15 -3.75 -5.15
C SER A 28 -10.77 -3.71 -6.55
N GLY A 29 -11.68 -2.76 -6.76
CA GLY A 29 -12.18 -2.43 -8.10
C GLY A 29 -11.08 -1.91 -9.04
N LEU A 30 -9.94 -1.46 -8.48
CA LEU A 30 -8.73 -1.11 -9.23
C LEU A 30 -7.88 -2.33 -9.60
N GLY A 31 -8.23 -3.53 -9.09
CA GLY A 31 -7.46 -4.76 -9.22
C GLY A 31 -6.20 -4.76 -8.36
N PHE A 32 -5.35 -5.77 -8.56
CA PHE A 32 -3.99 -5.80 -7.99
C PHE A 32 -3.11 -4.78 -8.70
N THR A 33 -3.38 -3.51 -8.49
CA THR A 33 -2.60 -2.49 -9.14
C THR A 33 -1.26 -2.33 -8.43
N THR A 34 -0.20 -2.51 -9.19
CA THR A 34 1.17 -2.18 -8.84
C THR A 34 1.38 -0.67 -8.96
N HIS A 35 0.65 0.12 -8.16
CA HIS A 35 1.00 1.52 -8.06
C HIS A 35 2.22 1.64 -7.15
N PRO A 36 3.24 2.38 -7.59
CA PRO A 36 4.38 2.66 -6.73
C PRO A 36 3.93 3.31 -5.43
N VAL A 37 4.39 2.78 -4.32
CA VAL A 37 4.07 3.26 -2.98
C VAL A 37 5.33 3.82 -2.35
N MET A 38 5.29 5.10 -1.97
CA MET A 38 6.36 5.68 -1.15
C MET A 38 6.25 5.14 0.27
N GLU A 39 7.35 4.67 0.79
CA GLU A 39 7.48 4.15 2.15
C GLU A 39 8.60 4.88 2.88
N LEU A 40 8.39 5.15 4.17
CA LEU A 40 9.37 5.76 5.04
C LEU A 40 10.05 4.69 5.88
N PHE A 41 11.37 4.79 6.01
CA PHE A 41 12.18 3.89 6.83
C PHE A 41 12.97 4.70 7.86
N PHE A 42 13.12 4.14 9.05
CA PHE A 42 13.95 4.66 10.12
C PHE A 42 14.95 3.59 10.55
N ASN A 43 16.24 3.82 10.35
CA ASN A 43 17.31 2.85 10.57
C ASN A 43 17.04 1.49 9.87
N GLY A 44 16.51 1.55 8.65
CA GLY A 44 16.18 0.38 7.85
C GLY A 44 14.85 -0.31 8.17
N GLU A 45 14.17 0.07 9.25
CA GLU A 45 12.84 -0.46 9.61
C GLU A 45 11.72 0.36 8.97
N PRO A 46 10.68 -0.28 8.42
CA PRO A 46 9.57 0.44 7.79
C PRO A 46 8.72 1.16 8.84
N MET A 47 8.34 2.38 8.52
CA MET A 47 7.46 3.21 9.35
C MET A 47 6.00 3.07 8.92
N THR A 48 5.08 3.31 9.85
CA THR A 48 3.65 3.12 9.63
C THR A 48 3.00 4.39 9.10
N LEU A 49 2.30 4.31 7.98
CA LEU A 49 1.43 5.39 7.55
C LEU A 49 0.35 5.61 8.63
N ALA A 50 0.23 6.85 9.12
CA ALA A 50 -0.63 7.20 10.25
C ALA A 50 -2.03 6.62 10.10
N ARG A 51 -2.48 5.87 11.12
CA ARG A 51 -3.70 5.05 11.05
C ARG A 51 -4.51 5.09 12.35
N TRP A 52 -5.76 4.69 12.23
CA TRP A 52 -6.65 4.45 13.37
C TRP A 52 -7.55 3.22 13.12
N PRO A 53 -7.68 2.30 14.12
CA PRO A 53 -6.93 2.25 15.37
C PRO A 53 -5.44 1.93 15.11
N ASN A 54 -4.57 2.25 16.06
CA ASN A 54 -3.13 2.00 15.96
C ASN A 54 -2.81 0.50 15.84
N GLU A 55 -3.65 -0.34 16.41
CA GLU A 55 -3.55 -1.79 16.31
C GLU A 55 -4.92 -2.42 16.03
N GLY A 56 -4.92 -3.56 15.33
CA GLY A 56 -6.13 -4.32 15.02
C GLY A 56 -7.08 -3.61 14.06
N PHE A 57 -8.37 -3.88 14.22
CA PHE A 57 -9.46 -3.45 13.35
C PHE A 57 -10.66 -3.00 14.18
N VAL A 58 -11.45 -2.10 13.62
CA VAL A 58 -12.84 -1.83 14.00
C VAL A 58 -13.78 -2.45 12.98
N GLN A 59 -15.08 -2.39 13.21
CA GLN A 59 -16.06 -3.05 12.34
C GLN A 59 -17.02 -2.04 11.69
N VAL A 60 -17.42 -2.33 10.46
CA VAL A 60 -18.55 -1.68 9.81
C VAL A 60 -19.81 -2.02 10.57
N VAL A 61 -20.55 -1.01 11.06
CA VAL A 61 -21.78 -1.21 11.83
C VAL A 61 -22.90 -1.72 10.94
N ASP A 62 -23.09 -1.06 9.80
CA ASP A 62 -24.11 -1.43 8.81
C ASP A 62 -23.75 -0.94 7.41
N VAL A 63 -24.38 -1.52 6.42
CA VAL A 63 -24.43 -1.04 5.02
C VAL A 63 -25.86 -0.53 4.75
N PRO A 64 -26.06 0.80 4.75
CA PRO A 64 -27.41 1.38 4.81
C PRO A 64 -28.22 1.17 3.53
N VAL A 65 -27.57 0.94 2.39
CA VAL A 65 -28.24 0.70 1.12
C VAL A 65 -28.49 -0.80 0.97
N LYS A 66 -29.75 -1.21 1.01
CA LYS A 66 -30.18 -2.61 0.84
C LYS A 66 -30.54 -2.82 -0.64
N ASP A 67 -29.53 -3.10 -1.47
CA ASP A 67 -29.65 -3.29 -2.91
C ASP A 67 -29.95 -4.75 -3.33
N GLY A 68 -30.19 -5.63 -2.36
CA GLY A 68 -30.45 -7.06 -2.58
C GLY A 68 -29.21 -7.90 -2.92
N HIS A 69 -28.02 -7.30 -2.79
CA HIS A 69 -26.77 -8.02 -3.04
C HIS A 69 -26.54 -9.15 -2.04
N THR A 70 -26.38 -10.37 -2.56
CA THR A 70 -26.06 -11.56 -1.74
C THR A 70 -25.02 -12.43 -2.44
N ILE A 71 -24.09 -12.99 -1.66
CA ILE A 71 -23.13 -13.99 -2.13
C ILE A 71 -23.12 -15.17 -1.17
N HIS A 72 -23.40 -16.37 -1.65
CA HIS A 72 -23.49 -17.59 -0.83
C HIS A 72 -24.42 -17.44 0.40
N GLY A 73 -25.53 -16.71 0.24
CA GLY A 73 -26.48 -16.47 1.31
C GLY A 73 -26.09 -15.40 2.34
N LEU A 74 -24.92 -14.76 2.17
CA LEU A 74 -24.52 -13.61 2.98
C LEU A 74 -25.04 -12.33 2.34
N GLU A 75 -25.75 -11.52 3.12
CA GLU A 75 -26.27 -10.23 2.69
C GLU A 75 -25.21 -9.13 2.76
N GLY A 76 -25.27 -8.20 1.82
CA GLY A 76 -24.41 -7.05 1.75
C GLY A 76 -24.93 -5.96 0.83
N SER A 77 -24.04 -5.11 0.34
CA SER A 77 -24.35 -4.06 -0.64
C SER A 77 -23.20 -3.88 -1.61
N LYS A 78 -23.52 -3.51 -2.84
CA LYS A 78 -22.53 -3.10 -3.86
C LYS A 78 -22.19 -1.62 -3.80
N THR A 79 -22.90 -0.84 -2.98
CA THR A 79 -22.66 0.57 -2.85
C THR A 79 -21.62 0.85 -1.78
N GLY A 80 -20.74 1.82 -2.04
CA GLY A 80 -19.69 2.22 -1.10
C GLY A 80 -20.20 3.12 0.02
N ARG A 81 -21.22 2.68 0.77
CA ARG A 81 -21.79 3.43 1.91
C ARG A 81 -21.73 2.58 3.16
N LEU A 82 -20.98 3.04 4.17
CA LEU A 82 -20.66 2.27 5.36
C LEU A 82 -20.96 3.07 6.61
N ILE A 83 -21.73 2.51 7.54
CA ILE A 83 -21.97 3.11 8.87
C ILE A 83 -20.82 2.74 9.80
N TYR A 84 -20.22 3.75 10.42
CA TYR A 84 -19.16 3.59 11.42
C TYR A 84 -19.66 3.82 12.84
N GLU A 85 -18.91 3.33 13.83
CA GLU A 85 -19.19 3.53 15.25
C GLU A 85 -18.35 4.68 15.84
N GLY A 86 -18.94 5.34 16.84
CA GLY A 86 -18.26 6.37 17.64
C GLY A 86 -18.12 7.71 16.95
N GLU A 87 -17.30 8.60 17.53
CA GLU A 87 -17.13 9.99 17.06
C GLU A 87 -15.75 10.22 16.41
N ARG A 88 -14.83 9.25 16.48
CA ARG A 88 -13.46 9.44 16.00
C ARG A 88 -13.40 9.79 14.50
N PRO A 89 -14.15 9.12 13.61
CA PRO A 89 -14.13 9.43 12.18
C PRO A 89 -14.59 10.83 11.82
N ALA A 90 -15.39 11.48 12.66
CA ALA A 90 -15.82 12.86 12.42
C ALA A 90 -14.64 13.86 12.37
N ARG A 91 -13.50 13.52 12.96
CA ARG A 91 -12.28 14.34 12.93
C ARG A 91 -11.63 14.39 11.56
N TRP A 92 -11.90 13.40 10.70
CA TRP A 92 -11.25 13.22 9.41
C TRP A 92 -12.02 13.85 8.25
N LYS A 93 -13.19 14.48 8.52
CA LYS A 93 -14.08 14.98 7.46
C LYS A 93 -13.42 15.96 6.49
N ASP A 94 -12.44 16.72 6.97
CA ASP A 94 -11.71 17.73 6.21
C ASP A 94 -10.29 17.27 5.81
N GLU A 95 -9.92 16.01 6.12
CA GLU A 95 -8.63 15.45 5.73
C GLU A 95 -8.64 14.99 4.25
N PRO A 96 -7.62 15.35 3.48
CA PRO A 96 -7.52 14.90 2.10
C PRO A 96 -7.12 13.43 2.04
N ALA A 97 -7.71 12.70 1.09
CA ALA A 97 -7.29 11.34 0.73
C ALA A 97 -7.31 10.31 1.87
N VAL A 98 -8.36 10.34 2.71
CA VAL A 98 -8.61 9.30 3.71
C VAL A 98 -8.79 7.96 3.03
N LEU A 99 -8.09 6.94 3.51
CA LEU A 99 -8.18 5.57 3.03
C LEU A 99 -8.72 4.67 4.14
N LEU A 100 -9.52 3.70 3.76
CA LEU A 100 -9.93 2.58 4.61
C LEU A 100 -9.34 1.30 4.03
N TYR A 101 -8.69 0.49 4.86
CA TYR A 101 -8.29 -0.87 4.50
C TYR A 101 -9.16 -1.87 5.24
N GLY A 102 -9.67 -2.86 4.54
CA GLY A 102 -10.53 -3.84 5.18
C GLY A 102 -10.77 -5.11 4.37
N TYR A 103 -11.42 -6.06 5.06
CA TYR A 103 -11.92 -7.31 4.48
C TYR A 103 -13.45 -7.17 4.36
N TRP A 104 -13.87 -6.48 3.29
CA TRP A 104 -15.22 -5.90 3.20
C TRP A 104 -16.35 -6.90 3.12
N PHE A 105 -16.13 -8.06 2.52
CA PHE A 105 -17.15 -9.10 2.36
C PHE A 105 -16.66 -10.46 2.89
N PHE A 106 -15.50 -10.90 2.45
CA PHE A 106 -14.87 -12.15 2.87
C PHE A 106 -13.55 -11.89 3.59
N GLY A 107 -13.24 -12.65 4.65
CA GLY A 107 -12.05 -12.48 5.48
C GLY A 107 -10.71 -12.82 4.78
N TRP A 108 -10.73 -13.16 3.50
CA TRP A 108 -9.56 -13.41 2.66
C TRP A 108 -9.42 -12.42 1.49
N ALA A 109 -10.39 -11.53 1.31
CA ALA A 109 -10.47 -10.61 0.18
C ALA A 109 -10.39 -9.16 0.69
N ASP A 110 -9.18 -8.65 0.79
CA ASP A 110 -8.86 -7.31 1.24
C ASP A 110 -8.90 -6.28 0.12
N SER A 111 -9.16 -5.04 0.47
CA SER A 111 -8.83 -3.89 -0.38
C SER A 111 -8.74 -2.59 0.40
N TYR A 112 -8.07 -1.63 -0.23
CA TYR A 112 -8.09 -0.22 0.18
C TYR A 112 -9.20 0.49 -0.58
N GLU A 113 -10.00 1.25 0.17
CA GLU A 113 -11.08 2.07 -0.36
C GLU A 113 -10.82 3.54 -0.02
N ARG A 114 -11.00 4.43 -1.00
CA ARG A 114 -10.88 5.87 -0.77
C ARG A 114 -12.20 6.42 -0.28
N VAL A 115 -12.15 7.29 0.72
CA VAL A 115 -13.32 8.00 1.23
C VAL A 115 -13.53 9.28 0.42
N ALA A 116 -14.71 9.39 -0.21
CA ALA A 116 -15.15 10.60 -0.91
C ALA A 116 -15.65 11.67 0.04
N SER A 117 -16.40 11.24 1.07
CA SER A 117 -16.91 12.14 2.11
C SER A 117 -17.31 11.38 3.37
N ILE A 118 -17.40 12.12 4.49
CA ILE A 118 -17.84 11.62 5.79
C ILE A 118 -19.06 12.43 6.24
N ASP A 119 -20.23 11.77 6.31
CA ASP A 119 -21.46 12.33 6.90
C ASP A 119 -21.41 12.09 8.42
N THR A 120 -21.10 13.14 9.16
CA THR A 120 -20.91 13.06 10.61
C THR A 120 -22.24 12.94 11.37
N GLU A 121 -23.36 13.35 10.79
CA GLU A 121 -24.70 13.23 11.41
C GLU A 121 -25.20 11.79 11.31
N LYS A 122 -25.01 11.15 10.14
CA LYS A 122 -25.39 9.76 9.91
C LYS A 122 -24.32 8.76 10.34
N ARG A 123 -23.12 9.24 10.69
CA ARG A 123 -21.92 8.42 10.93
C ARG A 123 -21.61 7.50 9.76
N GLU A 124 -21.57 8.06 8.57
CA GLU A 124 -21.47 7.31 7.33
C GLU A 124 -20.25 7.73 6.52
N PHE A 125 -19.47 6.73 6.07
CA PHE A 125 -18.51 6.90 5.00
C PHE A 125 -19.19 6.74 3.65
N VAL A 126 -18.92 7.65 2.74
CA VAL A 126 -19.21 7.51 1.32
C VAL A 126 -17.88 7.27 0.60
N LEU A 127 -17.73 6.13 -0.05
CA LEU A 127 -16.51 5.75 -0.74
C LEU A 127 -16.48 6.25 -2.18
N GLU A 128 -15.28 6.39 -2.74
CA GLU A 128 -15.08 6.66 -4.17
C GLU A 128 -15.18 5.37 -5.00
N GLU A 129 -15.70 5.47 -6.22
CA GLU A 129 -15.62 4.39 -7.20
C GLU A 129 -14.20 4.26 -7.79
N PRO A 130 -13.79 3.06 -8.22
CA PRO A 130 -14.54 1.81 -8.27
C PRO A 130 -14.54 1.09 -6.91
N TYR A 131 -15.69 0.54 -6.55
CA TYR A 131 -15.91 -0.15 -5.27
C TYR A 131 -15.32 -1.57 -5.24
N ALA A 132 -15.21 -2.12 -4.02
CA ALA A 132 -14.78 -3.49 -3.79
C ALA A 132 -15.58 -4.51 -4.61
N GLY A 133 -14.89 -5.41 -5.29
CA GLY A 133 -15.48 -6.36 -6.25
C GLY A 133 -16.57 -7.25 -5.67
N TYR A 134 -16.43 -7.69 -4.42
CA TYR A 134 -17.46 -8.47 -3.70
C TYR A 134 -18.50 -7.58 -2.99
N GLY A 135 -18.30 -6.26 -2.92
CA GLY A 135 -19.14 -5.35 -2.15
C GLY A 135 -18.77 -5.35 -0.65
N TYR A 136 -19.71 -4.89 0.15
CA TYR A 136 -19.53 -4.60 1.57
C TYR A 136 -20.62 -5.26 2.42
N ARG A 137 -20.30 -5.60 3.69
CA ARG A 137 -21.31 -6.10 4.64
C ARG A 137 -21.08 -5.56 6.04
N ALA A 138 -22.11 -5.60 6.86
CA ALA A 138 -22.01 -5.32 8.29
C ALA A 138 -21.06 -6.31 8.97
N GLY A 139 -20.34 -5.84 10.00
CA GLY A 139 -19.34 -6.62 10.72
C GLY A 139 -18.01 -6.78 9.99
N ALA A 140 -17.83 -6.21 8.79
CA ALA A 140 -16.56 -6.25 8.07
C ALA A 140 -15.47 -5.49 8.85
N PRO A 141 -14.29 -6.12 9.10
CA PRO A 141 -13.21 -5.47 9.82
C PRO A 141 -12.46 -4.48 8.92
N TYR A 142 -12.16 -3.29 9.47
CA TYR A 142 -11.40 -2.27 8.76
C TYR A 142 -10.54 -1.42 9.71
N TYR A 143 -9.58 -0.69 9.16
CA TYR A 143 -8.93 0.46 9.78
C TYR A 143 -8.80 1.61 8.80
N ALA A 144 -8.72 2.83 9.32
CA ALA A 144 -8.47 4.02 8.51
C ALA A 144 -6.99 4.39 8.52
N LEU A 145 -6.48 4.96 7.43
CA LEU A 145 -5.07 5.34 7.32
C LEU A 145 -4.89 6.57 6.41
N ASN A 146 -3.66 7.08 6.35
CA ASN A 146 -3.29 8.31 5.67
C ASN A 146 -3.98 9.53 6.30
N LEU A 147 -3.85 9.64 7.63
CA LEU A 147 -4.55 10.60 8.46
C LEU A 147 -3.53 11.45 9.24
N LEU A 148 -3.40 12.74 8.91
CA LEU A 148 -2.47 13.63 9.62
C LEU A 148 -2.85 13.77 11.10
N SER A 149 -4.16 13.84 11.40
CA SER A 149 -4.67 13.99 12.77
C SER A 149 -4.46 12.77 13.66
N GLU A 150 -4.10 11.62 13.06
CA GLU A 150 -3.87 10.37 13.76
C GLU A 150 -2.37 10.04 13.96
N ILE A 151 -1.45 10.97 13.69
CA ILE A 151 -0.06 10.79 14.10
C ILE A 151 0.03 10.93 15.63
N ASP A 152 -0.13 9.82 16.34
CA ASP A 152 -0.11 9.81 17.82
C ASP A 152 0.82 8.74 18.43
N MET A 153 1.37 7.84 17.60
CA MET A 153 2.34 6.82 18.00
C MET A 153 3.73 7.06 17.37
N PRO A 154 4.82 6.71 18.08
CA PRO A 154 6.16 6.70 17.47
C PRO A 154 6.22 5.76 16.26
N GLY A 155 6.85 6.22 15.18
CA GLY A 155 6.94 5.50 13.91
C GLY A 155 5.84 5.85 12.91
N GLU A 156 4.85 6.64 13.31
CA GLU A 156 3.81 7.09 12.38
C GLU A 156 4.24 8.28 11.55
N TRP A 157 3.82 8.28 10.28
CA TRP A 157 4.10 9.33 9.34
C TRP A 157 2.90 9.63 8.42
N TYR A 158 2.91 10.82 7.85
CA TYR A 158 1.94 11.29 6.86
C TYR A 158 2.64 12.17 5.83
N LEU A 159 2.23 12.06 4.57
CA LEU A 159 2.73 12.90 3.48
C LEU A 159 1.59 13.76 2.93
N ASP A 160 1.67 15.06 3.18
CA ASP A 160 0.85 16.05 2.47
C ASP A 160 1.41 16.21 1.05
N ARG A 161 0.77 15.53 0.12
CA ARG A 161 1.19 15.50 -1.28
C ARG A 161 0.94 16.81 -2.02
N ALA A 162 -0.03 17.60 -1.55
CA ALA A 162 -0.33 18.91 -2.14
C ALA A 162 0.70 19.95 -1.72
N ALA A 163 1.11 19.94 -0.45
CA ALA A 163 2.11 20.85 0.09
C ALA A 163 3.55 20.35 -0.10
N GLY A 164 3.77 19.06 -0.37
CA GLY A 164 5.10 18.45 -0.42
C GLY A 164 5.75 18.29 0.96
N ILE A 165 4.95 18.23 2.02
CA ILE A 165 5.43 18.17 3.41
C ILE A 165 5.27 16.76 3.98
N LEU A 166 6.36 16.16 4.40
CA LEU A 166 6.38 14.93 5.18
C LEU A 166 6.29 15.26 6.67
N TYR A 167 5.34 14.66 7.37
CA TYR A 167 5.21 14.70 8.83
C TYR A 167 5.57 13.33 9.39
N PHE A 168 6.37 13.31 10.44
CA PHE A 168 6.87 12.07 11.04
C PHE A 168 7.00 12.19 12.56
N TYR A 169 6.55 11.16 13.29
CA TYR A 169 6.80 11.00 14.70
C TYR A 169 7.93 9.98 14.89
N PRO A 170 9.21 10.39 15.02
CA PRO A 170 10.33 9.47 15.10
C PRO A 170 10.20 8.54 16.32
N PRO A 171 10.56 7.25 16.18
CA PRO A 171 10.56 6.31 17.30
C PRO A 171 11.74 6.51 18.25
N ALA A 172 12.80 7.22 17.82
CA ALA A 172 13.99 7.53 18.60
C ALA A 172 14.60 8.87 18.16
N ASP A 173 15.73 9.23 18.74
CA ASP A 173 16.48 10.45 18.40
C ASP A 173 16.95 10.42 16.94
N LEU A 174 16.88 11.58 16.28
CA LEU A 174 17.26 11.74 14.87
C LEU A 174 18.74 12.05 14.64
N SER A 175 19.51 12.36 15.69
CA SER A 175 20.88 12.90 15.55
C SER A 175 21.84 11.98 14.80
N GLU A 176 21.66 10.65 14.91
CA GLU A 176 22.49 9.64 14.24
C GLU A 176 21.60 8.64 13.43
N ALA A 177 20.33 8.95 13.26
CA ALA A 177 19.39 8.07 12.58
C ALA A 177 19.45 8.23 11.05
N ALA A 178 19.39 7.13 10.33
CA ALA A 178 19.09 7.12 8.91
C ALA A 178 17.57 7.17 8.71
N VAL A 179 17.07 8.25 8.11
CA VAL A 179 15.67 8.36 7.68
C VAL A 179 15.65 8.35 6.16
N GLU A 180 14.99 7.35 5.59
CA GLU A 180 15.01 7.09 4.15
C GLU A 180 13.59 7.04 3.60
N LEU A 181 13.37 7.63 2.42
CA LEU A 181 12.09 7.64 1.73
C LEU A 181 12.24 6.99 0.35
N SER A 182 11.42 5.98 0.03
CA SER A 182 11.43 5.35 -1.29
C SER A 182 10.73 6.25 -2.31
N VAL A 183 11.50 6.85 -3.24
CA VAL A 183 10.99 7.80 -4.22
C VAL A 183 10.99 7.26 -5.66
N ILE A 184 11.66 6.14 -5.91
CA ILE A 184 11.74 5.52 -7.23
C ILE A 184 10.42 4.82 -7.51
N ASP A 185 9.72 5.20 -8.55
CA ASP A 185 8.38 4.72 -8.90
C ASP A 185 8.35 3.77 -10.12
N PHE A 186 9.49 3.21 -10.46
CA PHE A 186 9.67 2.21 -11.52
C PHE A 186 10.61 1.09 -11.04
N PRO A 187 10.60 -0.10 -11.69
CA PRO A 187 11.49 -1.19 -11.33
C PRO A 187 12.96 -0.82 -11.49
N PHE A 188 13.84 -1.27 -10.58
CA PHE A 188 15.29 -1.07 -10.72
C PHE A 188 15.84 -1.72 -11.98
N VAL A 189 15.24 -2.87 -12.37
CA VAL A 189 15.56 -3.56 -13.61
C VAL A 189 14.26 -3.93 -14.31
N GLN A 190 14.12 -3.54 -15.57
CA GLN A 190 13.07 -3.98 -16.46
C GLN A 190 13.70 -4.58 -17.72
N ALA A 191 13.57 -5.90 -17.88
CA ALA A 191 14.15 -6.66 -18.96
C ALA A 191 13.04 -7.26 -19.84
N ASP A 192 12.70 -6.60 -20.95
CA ASP A 192 11.66 -7.04 -21.87
C ASP A 192 12.26 -7.78 -23.06
N ASN A 193 11.93 -9.07 -23.22
CA ASN A 193 12.45 -9.98 -24.26
C ASN A 193 13.98 -10.06 -24.34
N VAL A 194 14.66 -9.90 -23.19
CA VAL A 194 16.11 -9.99 -23.07
C VAL A 194 16.52 -11.45 -22.87
N SER A 195 17.65 -11.83 -23.46
CA SER A 195 18.21 -13.18 -23.33
C SER A 195 19.67 -13.16 -22.93
N HIS A 196 20.14 -14.23 -22.28
CA HIS A 196 21.54 -14.45 -21.91
C HIS A 196 22.15 -13.34 -21.02
N THR A 197 21.33 -12.66 -20.21
CA THR A 197 21.79 -11.59 -19.31
C THR A 197 21.90 -12.11 -17.88
N SER A 198 22.93 -11.68 -17.18
CA SER A 198 23.19 -12.09 -15.79
C SER A 198 23.33 -10.89 -14.87
N PHE A 199 22.62 -10.94 -13.75
CA PHE A 199 22.76 -10.03 -12.61
C PHE A 199 23.32 -10.82 -11.43
N ARG A 200 24.42 -10.37 -10.82
CA ARG A 200 25.09 -11.10 -9.75
C ARG A 200 25.54 -10.18 -8.63
N GLY A 201 25.26 -10.59 -7.38
CA GLY A 201 25.78 -9.91 -6.18
C GLY A 201 25.31 -8.46 -6.02
N LEU A 202 24.16 -8.10 -6.58
CA LEU A 202 23.60 -6.75 -6.50
C LEU A 202 22.61 -6.64 -5.35
N VAL A 203 22.50 -5.44 -4.79
CA VAL A 203 21.45 -5.08 -3.81
C VAL A 203 20.57 -4.01 -4.43
N TRP A 204 19.26 -4.26 -4.47
CA TRP A 204 18.25 -3.31 -4.87
C TRP A 204 17.32 -3.03 -3.69
N GLU A 205 17.20 -1.77 -3.31
CA GLU A 205 16.44 -1.38 -2.14
C GLU A 205 15.87 0.04 -2.24
N LEU A 206 14.87 0.36 -1.42
CA LEU A 206 14.22 1.67 -1.35
C LEU A 206 13.50 2.08 -2.66
N GLY A 207 12.87 1.13 -3.32
CA GLY A 207 12.01 1.37 -4.48
C GLY A 207 10.53 1.32 -4.12
N GLY A 208 9.71 2.20 -4.67
CA GLY A 208 8.26 2.17 -4.51
C GLY A 208 7.56 1.16 -5.42
N ALA A 209 8.22 0.72 -6.51
CA ALA A 209 7.70 -0.25 -7.48
C ALA A 209 8.27 -1.66 -7.22
N ASN A 210 8.10 -2.56 -8.22
CA ASN A 210 8.76 -3.87 -8.18
C ASN A 210 10.28 -3.72 -8.21
N GLY A 211 10.99 -4.65 -7.61
CA GLY A 211 12.44 -4.63 -7.61
C GLY A 211 13.02 -4.94 -8.99
N VAL A 212 12.83 -6.16 -9.47
CA VAL A 212 13.33 -6.64 -10.76
C VAL A 212 12.20 -7.28 -11.56
N GLU A 213 12.08 -6.91 -12.82
CA GLU A 213 11.12 -7.50 -13.75
C GLU A 213 11.83 -8.11 -14.97
N ILE A 214 11.53 -9.38 -15.26
CA ILE A 214 11.92 -10.06 -16.50
C ILE A 214 10.64 -10.49 -17.21
N ARG A 215 10.43 -10.01 -18.43
CA ARG A 215 9.27 -10.34 -19.25
C ARG A 215 9.69 -10.95 -20.57
N GLY A 216 9.29 -12.20 -20.84
CA GLY A 216 9.70 -12.92 -22.05
C GLY A 216 11.22 -13.18 -22.08
N GLY A 217 11.77 -13.40 -23.28
CA GLY A 217 13.18 -13.71 -23.48
C GLY A 217 13.60 -15.10 -22.99
N SER A 218 14.90 -15.32 -22.77
CA SER A 218 15.39 -16.62 -22.34
C SER A 218 16.74 -16.57 -21.64
N GLN A 219 17.02 -17.57 -20.79
CA GLN A 219 18.33 -17.83 -20.20
C GLN A 219 18.92 -16.64 -19.43
N CYS A 220 18.08 -15.80 -18.79
CA CYS A 220 18.53 -14.78 -17.87
C CYS A 220 18.81 -15.42 -16.49
N LEU A 221 19.81 -14.88 -15.80
CA LEU A 221 20.21 -15.33 -14.48
C LEU A 221 20.23 -14.17 -13.49
N ILE A 222 19.56 -14.34 -12.35
CA ILE A 222 19.72 -13.49 -11.16
C ILE A 222 20.32 -14.37 -10.07
N ALA A 223 21.54 -14.06 -9.61
CA ALA A 223 22.25 -14.91 -8.67
C ALA A 223 22.93 -14.13 -7.54
N GLY A 224 22.70 -14.58 -6.30
CA GLY A 224 23.31 -13.98 -5.11
C GLY A 224 22.94 -12.50 -4.93
N CYS A 225 21.77 -12.11 -5.38
CA CYS A 225 21.27 -10.73 -5.29
C CYS A 225 20.34 -10.58 -4.10
N THR A 226 20.25 -9.37 -3.57
CA THR A 226 19.29 -8.99 -2.52
C THR A 226 18.30 -7.98 -3.06
N VAL A 227 16.99 -8.21 -2.86
CA VAL A 227 15.93 -7.25 -3.13
C VAL A 227 15.16 -7.02 -1.84
N ARG A 228 15.11 -5.78 -1.36
CA ARG A 228 14.50 -5.48 -0.07
C ARG A 228 13.98 -4.06 0.02
N ARG A 229 13.13 -3.79 1.03
CA ARG A 229 12.60 -2.45 1.35
C ARG A 229 11.98 -1.80 0.13
N GLY A 230 10.99 -2.48 -0.47
CA GLY A 230 10.32 -2.02 -1.68
C GLY A 230 8.80 -2.11 -1.59
N GLY A 231 8.10 -1.16 -2.19
CA GLY A 231 6.62 -1.07 -2.15
C GLY A 231 5.89 -2.07 -3.05
N GLY A 232 6.60 -2.73 -3.99
CA GLY A 232 6.04 -3.71 -4.92
C GLY A 232 6.42 -5.16 -4.63
N ASP A 233 6.43 -5.98 -5.69
CA ASP A 233 7.00 -7.34 -5.66
C ASP A 233 8.51 -7.27 -5.81
N GLY A 234 9.23 -8.19 -5.16
CA GLY A 234 10.69 -8.21 -5.21
C GLY A 234 11.22 -8.57 -6.59
N ILE A 235 10.96 -9.80 -7.06
CA ILE A 235 11.37 -10.27 -8.38
C ILE A 235 10.15 -10.81 -9.12
N VAL A 236 9.89 -10.29 -10.31
CA VAL A 236 8.82 -10.72 -11.20
C VAL A 236 9.42 -11.36 -12.44
N VAL A 237 9.01 -12.61 -12.73
CA VAL A 237 9.35 -13.30 -13.99
C VAL A 237 8.05 -13.65 -14.69
N ALA A 238 7.80 -13.05 -15.86
CA ALA A 238 6.57 -13.22 -16.62
C ALA A 238 6.88 -13.78 -18.02
N GLY A 239 6.57 -15.06 -18.23
CA GLY A 239 6.84 -15.76 -19.50
C GLY A 239 8.32 -16.05 -19.71
N GLY A 240 8.70 -16.26 -20.99
CA GLY A 240 10.06 -16.61 -21.37
C GLY A 240 10.43 -18.07 -21.08
N ASN A 241 11.69 -18.41 -21.27
CA ASN A 241 12.21 -19.76 -21.11
C ASN A 241 13.54 -19.81 -20.38
N SER A 242 13.72 -20.82 -19.51
CA SER A 242 15.00 -21.15 -18.89
C SER A 242 15.65 -20.00 -18.09
N HIS A 243 14.84 -19.14 -17.50
CA HIS A 243 15.35 -18.16 -16.54
C HIS A 243 15.74 -18.85 -15.23
N THR A 244 16.77 -18.34 -14.57
CA THR A 244 17.29 -18.90 -13.31
C THR A 244 17.36 -17.85 -12.23
N LEU A 245 16.79 -18.15 -11.06
CA LEU A 245 16.97 -17.40 -9.82
C LEU A 245 17.74 -18.30 -8.86
N LEU A 246 18.90 -17.85 -8.38
CA LEU A 246 19.81 -18.68 -7.59
C LEU A 246 20.37 -17.92 -6.39
N GLY A 247 20.07 -18.39 -5.17
CA GLY A 247 20.67 -17.85 -3.94
C GLY A 247 20.37 -16.36 -3.74
N CYS A 248 19.15 -15.91 -4.04
CA CYS A 248 18.74 -14.55 -3.86
C CYS A 248 17.96 -14.39 -2.54
N ASP A 249 18.19 -13.28 -1.85
CA ASP A 249 17.43 -12.87 -0.68
C ASP A 249 16.37 -11.84 -1.08
N VAL A 250 15.10 -12.10 -0.76
CA VAL A 250 14.00 -11.18 -1.03
C VAL A 250 13.16 -11.03 0.23
N TYR A 251 13.12 -9.81 0.80
CA TYR A 251 12.42 -9.55 2.06
C TYR A 251 12.00 -8.08 2.21
N SER A 252 11.10 -7.80 3.18
CA SER A 252 10.58 -6.45 3.45
C SER A 252 10.01 -5.78 2.19
N MET A 253 9.22 -6.54 1.42
CA MET A 253 8.51 -6.06 0.24
C MET A 253 7.05 -5.75 0.59
N GLY A 254 6.52 -4.68 0.02
CA GLY A 254 5.14 -4.23 0.28
C GLY A 254 4.07 -5.16 -0.28
N ARG A 255 4.41 -6.05 -1.24
CA ARG A 255 3.49 -7.02 -1.83
C ARG A 255 3.99 -8.44 -1.69
N GLY A 256 4.82 -8.89 -2.59
CA GLY A 256 5.31 -10.25 -2.64
C GLY A 256 6.81 -10.35 -2.84
N GLY A 257 7.40 -11.48 -2.43
CA GLY A 257 8.82 -11.70 -2.63
C GLY A 257 9.13 -12.05 -4.07
N LEU A 258 8.49 -13.10 -4.59
CA LEU A 258 8.73 -13.67 -5.92
C LEU A 258 7.41 -13.97 -6.62
N LEU A 259 7.23 -13.41 -7.81
CA LEU A 259 6.11 -13.70 -8.69
C LEU A 259 6.61 -14.34 -9.99
N VAL A 260 6.21 -15.57 -10.24
CA VAL A 260 6.55 -16.30 -11.48
C VAL A 260 5.26 -16.68 -12.20
N SER A 261 5.14 -16.32 -13.46
CA SER A 261 3.98 -16.62 -14.30
C SER A 261 4.37 -16.99 -15.73
N GLY A 262 3.49 -17.70 -16.40
CA GLY A 262 3.75 -18.21 -17.77
C GLY A 262 4.24 -19.65 -17.77
N GLY A 263 4.92 -20.02 -18.87
CA GLY A 263 5.36 -21.39 -19.13
C GLY A 263 4.31 -22.23 -19.87
N ASP A 264 4.77 -23.25 -20.58
CA ASP A 264 3.94 -24.26 -21.21
C ASP A 264 3.76 -25.44 -20.24
N ARG A 265 2.52 -25.77 -19.91
CA ARG A 265 2.15 -26.86 -19.00
C ARG A 265 1.82 -28.16 -19.71
N LYS A 266 2.21 -28.30 -20.98
CA LYS A 266 2.01 -29.53 -21.74
C LYS A 266 3.03 -30.60 -21.36
#